data_380b651bef925730d0220469a38b605d
#
_entry.id   380b651bef925730d0220469a38b605d
#
_cell.length_a   1.000
_cell.length_b   1.000
_cell.length_c   1.000
_cell.angle_alpha   90.00
_cell.angle_beta   90.00
_cell.angle_gamma   90.00
#
_symmetry.space_group_name_H-M   'P 1'
#
loop_
_entity.id
_entity.type
_entity.pdbx_description
1 polymer ?
#
loop_
_entity_poly.entity_id
_entity_poly.type
_entity_poly.pdbx_seq_one_letter_code
_entity_poly.pdbx_strand_id
1 'polypeptide(L)'
;MSEKKEDLKNNLSPEEYYVTQNHGTEPAFSGKYDGVKTPGTYHCIVCGFELFSSDAKYDSGSGWPSFWEPSADDNVETEEDHSAGMIRTEVHCNKCQAHLGHVFPDGPQPTGLRYCINSVSLDLKPSDEE
;
A
#
# COMPACT_ATOMS: atom_id res chain seq x y z
N MET A 1 0.44 21.28 7.59
CA MET A 1 0.26 21.79 6.24
C MET A 1 0.71 20.74 5.23
N SER A 2 -0.10 20.51 4.28
CA SER A 2 0.23 19.49 3.30
C SER A 2 1.34 19.95 2.37
N GLU A 3 2.10 19.01 1.86
CA GLU A 3 3.15 19.31 0.92
C GLU A 3 2.56 19.65 -0.44
N LYS A 4 3.25 20.49 -1.16
CA LYS A 4 2.85 20.83 -2.51
C LYS A 4 3.29 19.72 -3.44
N LYS A 5 2.59 19.60 -4.58
CA LYS A 5 2.93 18.56 -5.54
C LYS A 5 4.36 18.67 -6.06
N GLU A 6 4.88 19.87 -6.14
CA GLU A 6 6.25 20.06 -6.58
C GLU A 6 7.24 19.42 -5.62
N ASP A 7 6.97 19.57 -4.31
CA ASP A 7 7.85 18.95 -3.32
C ASP A 7 7.80 17.45 -3.41
N LEU A 8 6.62 16.89 -3.66
CA LEU A 8 6.49 15.46 -3.81
C LEU A 8 7.23 14.95 -5.04
N LYS A 9 7.17 15.68 -6.15
CA LYS A 9 7.91 15.31 -7.35
C LYS A 9 9.41 15.26 -7.08
N ASN A 10 9.90 16.14 -6.24
CA ASN A 10 11.33 16.21 -5.95
C ASN A 10 11.77 15.11 -4.98
N ASN A 11 10.86 14.64 -4.11
CA ASN A 11 11.20 13.70 -3.06
C ASN A 11 10.88 12.25 -3.40
N LEU A 12 10.09 12.02 -4.43
CA LEU A 12 9.68 10.68 -4.83
C LEU A 12 10.28 10.36 -6.19
N SER A 13 10.54 9.07 -6.42
CA SER A 13 10.92 8.65 -7.76
C SER A 13 9.73 8.84 -8.70
N PRO A 14 9.97 8.86 -10.02
CA PRO A 14 8.84 8.98 -10.96
C PRO A 14 7.80 7.90 -10.77
N GLU A 15 8.21 6.67 -10.50
CA GLU A 15 7.25 5.58 -10.29
C GLU A 15 6.49 5.78 -8.99
N GLU A 16 7.18 6.18 -7.92
CA GLU A 16 6.52 6.45 -6.64
C GLU A 16 5.48 7.57 -6.79
N TYR A 17 5.83 8.61 -7.52
CA TYR A 17 4.90 9.72 -7.74
C TYR A 17 3.70 9.26 -8.56
N TYR A 18 3.96 8.51 -9.64
CA TYR A 18 2.88 8.02 -10.50
C TYR A 18 1.87 7.18 -9.73
N VAL A 19 2.37 6.24 -8.91
CA VAL A 19 1.48 5.34 -8.18
C VAL A 19 0.73 6.08 -7.08
N THR A 20 1.43 6.91 -6.28
CA THR A 20 0.82 7.49 -5.09
C THR A 20 -0.02 8.72 -5.39
N GLN A 21 0.31 9.47 -6.44
CA GLN A 21 -0.36 10.74 -6.72
C GLN A 21 -1.26 10.68 -7.95
N ASN A 22 -1.00 9.76 -8.87
CA ASN A 22 -1.77 9.65 -10.10
C ASN A 22 -2.54 8.34 -10.19
N HIS A 23 -2.70 7.63 -9.06
CA HIS A 23 -3.47 6.38 -8.97
C HIS A 23 -2.95 5.31 -9.90
N GLY A 24 -1.63 5.25 -10.08
CA GLY A 24 -1.02 4.24 -10.92
C GLY A 24 -0.93 2.89 -10.21
N THR A 25 -0.48 1.89 -10.95
CA THR A 25 -0.28 0.55 -10.42
C THR A 25 1.05 0.04 -10.92
N GLU A 26 1.89 -0.47 -10.00
CA GLU A 26 3.15 -1.08 -10.44
C GLU A 26 2.83 -2.40 -11.13
N PRO A 27 3.68 -2.85 -12.06
CA PRO A 27 3.46 -4.16 -12.68
C PRO A 27 3.56 -5.28 -11.65
N ALA A 28 2.76 -6.33 -11.86
CA ALA A 28 2.78 -7.49 -10.98
C ALA A 28 4.19 -8.10 -10.96
N PHE A 29 4.62 -8.55 -9.78
CA PHE A 29 5.91 -9.21 -9.56
C PHE A 29 7.11 -8.27 -9.75
N SER A 30 6.89 -6.96 -9.86
CA SER A 30 7.97 -6.01 -10.04
C SER A 30 8.35 -5.29 -8.74
N GLY A 31 7.49 -5.35 -7.72
CA GLY A 31 7.72 -4.58 -6.50
C GLY A 31 8.71 -5.26 -5.58
N LYS A 32 9.49 -4.45 -4.87
CA LYS A 32 10.57 -4.99 -4.04
C LYS A 32 10.06 -5.72 -2.79
N TYR A 33 8.81 -5.52 -2.41
CA TYR A 33 8.29 -6.17 -1.21
C TYR A 33 7.42 -7.39 -1.50
N ASP A 34 7.19 -7.69 -2.76
CA ASP A 34 6.47 -8.91 -3.10
C ASP A 34 7.35 -10.11 -2.69
N GLY A 35 6.81 -10.98 -1.83
CA GLY A 35 7.56 -12.12 -1.35
C GLY A 35 8.50 -11.85 -0.20
N VAL A 36 8.61 -10.61 0.25
CA VAL A 36 9.48 -10.27 1.38
C VAL A 36 8.84 -10.74 2.68
N LYS A 37 9.62 -11.37 3.55
CA LYS A 37 9.13 -11.92 4.82
C LYS A 37 9.81 -11.29 6.03
N THR A 38 10.53 -10.21 5.85
CA THR A 38 11.24 -9.52 6.94
C THR A 38 10.23 -9.01 7.97
N PRO A 39 10.41 -9.33 9.27
CA PRO A 39 9.52 -8.76 10.29
C PRO A 39 9.66 -7.26 10.38
N GLY A 40 8.55 -6.58 10.55
CA GLY A 40 8.59 -5.12 10.66
C GLY A 40 7.25 -4.51 10.34
N THR A 41 7.27 -3.20 10.12
CA THR A 41 6.07 -2.45 9.77
C THR A 41 6.30 -1.73 8.45
N TYR A 42 5.19 -1.58 7.69
CA TYR A 42 5.21 -0.92 6.39
C TYR A 42 4.57 0.44 6.54
N HIS A 43 5.28 1.47 6.11
CA HIS A 43 4.87 2.86 6.26
C HIS A 43 4.63 3.49 4.90
N CYS A 44 3.83 4.55 4.88
CA CYS A 44 3.54 5.26 3.65
C CYS A 44 4.83 5.91 3.13
N ILE A 45 5.15 5.69 1.86
CA ILE A 45 6.37 6.25 1.27
C ILE A 45 6.30 7.78 1.23
N VAL A 46 5.11 8.35 1.22
CA VAL A 46 4.93 9.80 1.10
C VAL A 46 5.04 10.49 2.46
N CYS A 47 4.34 9.99 3.48
CA CYS A 47 4.24 10.71 4.76
C CYS A 47 4.82 9.95 5.95
N GLY A 48 5.21 8.68 5.79
CA GLY A 48 5.81 7.91 6.87
C GLY A 48 4.82 7.30 7.86
N PHE A 49 3.53 7.46 7.63
CA PHE A 49 2.51 6.94 8.53
C PHE A 49 2.51 5.41 8.48
N GLU A 50 2.40 4.75 9.65
CA GLU A 50 2.36 3.29 9.67
C GLU A 50 1.07 2.78 9.06
N LEU A 51 1.15 1.80 8.16
CA LEU A 51 -0.01 1.31 7.44
C LEU A 51 -0.28 -0.17 7.70
N PHE A 52 0.75 -1.01 7.61
CA PHE A 52 0.59 -2.46 7.73
C PHE A 52 1.72 -3.06 8.52
N SER A 53 1.46 -4.24 9.09
CA SER A 53 2.47 -5.00 9.82
C SER A 53 2.80 -6.27 9.04
N SER A 54 4.05 -6.72 9.13
CA SER A 54 4.45 -7.97 8.53
C SER A 54 3.65 -9.14 9.11
N ASP A 55 3.07 -8.98 10.30
CA ASP A 55 2.25 -10.03 10.90
C ASP A 55 1.01 -10.35 10.06
N ALA A 56 0.55 -9.39 9.28
CA ALA A 56 -0.63 -9.57 8.44
C ALA A 56 -0.26 -9.81 6.98
N LYS A 57 1.03 -9.80 6.65
CA LYS A 57 1.46 -9.98 5.27
C LYS A 57 1.47 -11.47 4.92
N TYR A 58 1.00 -11.81 3.74
CA TYR A 58 1.00 -13.18 3.28
C TYR A 58 1.21 -13.22 1.76
N ASP A 59 1.56 -14.40 1.26
CA ASP A 59 1.81 -14.61 -0.16
C ASP A 59 0.49 -14.96 -0.84
N SER A 60 -0.08 -14.00 -1.56
CA SER A 60 -1.35 -14.22 -2.24
C SER A 60 -1.16 -14.76 -3.66
N GLY A 61 0.07 -14.75 -4.18
CA GLY A 61 0.32 -15.16 -5.55
C GLY A 61 -0.09 -14.13 -6.58
N SER A 62 -0.52 -12.95 -6.14
CA SER A 62 -1.03 -11.93 -7.05
C SER A 62 0.07 -11.12 -7.74
N GLY A 63 1.27 -11.13 -7.18
CA GLY A 63 2.37 -10.34 -7.71
C GLY A 63 2.55 -9.00 -7.01
N TRP A 64 1.77 -8.73 -5.98
CA TRP A 64 1.88 -7.53 -5.17
C TRP A 64 1.89 -7.93 -3.70
N PRO A 65 2.55 -7.13 -2.83
CA PRO A 65 2.47 -7.39 -1.38
C PRO A 65 1.01 -7.42 -0.94
N SER A 66 0.67 -8.41 -0.14
CA SER A 66 -0.72 -8.60 0.28
C SER A 66 -0.79 -8.69 1.80
N PHE A 67 -1.83 -8.09 2.36
CA PHE A 67 -2.06 -8.05 3.81
C PHE A 67 -3.53 -8.34 4.06
N TRP A 68 -3.84 -9.01 5.18
CA TRP A 68 -5.24 -9.32 5.46
C TRP A 68 -5.88 -8.27 6.39
N GLU A 69 -5.10 -7.33 6.92
CA GLU A 69 -5.67 -6.17 7.64
C GLU A 69 -4.60 -5.09 7.77
N PRO A 70 -4.99 -3.82 7.95
CA PRO A 70 -4.02 -2.77 8.28
C PRO A 70 -3.57 -2.88 9.73
N SER A 71 -2.53 -2.12 10.11
CA SER A 71 -2.03 -2.10 11.48
C SER A 71 -3.10 -1.64 12.46
N ALA A 72 -3.95 -0.72 12.04
CA ALA A 72 -5.12 -0.29 12.79
C ALA A 72 -6.19 0.07 11.79
N ASP A 73 -7.46 -0.05 12.19
CA ASP A 73 -8.57 0.09 11.25
C ASP A 73 -8.59 1.44 10.55
N ASP A 74 -8.15 2.49 11.23
CA ASP A 74 -8.23 3.84 10.66
C ASP A 74 -6.91 4.31 10.07
N ASN A 75 -5.95 3.42 9.85
CA ASN A 75 -4.69 3.82 9.19
C ASN A 75 -4.86 3.99 7.70
N VAL A 76 -5.86 3.35 7.10
CA VAL A 76 -6.13 3.47 5.68
C VAL A 76 -7.60 3.82 5.47
N GLU A 77 -7.89 4.45 4.33
CA GLU A 77 -9.25 4.74 3.90
C GLU A 77 -9.53 3.98 2.63
N THR A 78 -10.80 3.69 2.38
CA THR A 78 -11.21 3.01 1.16
C THR A 78 -12.23 3.85 0.42
N GLU A 79 -12.26 3.68 -0.90
CA GLU A 79 -13.15 4.43 -1.77
C GLU A 79 -13.45 3.57 -3.00
N GLU A 80 -14.67 3.65 -3.51
CA GLU A 80 -14.99 2.92 -4.72
C GLU A 80 -14.22 3.47 -5.91
N ASP A 81 -13.68 2.55 -6.71
CA ASP A 81 -12.92 2.89 -7.90
C ASP A 81 -13.67 2.31 -9.09
N HIS A 82 -14.20 3.17 -9.95
CA HIS A 82 -15.00 2.76 -11.11
C HIS A 82 -14.19 2.78 -12.40
N SER A 83 -12.89 2.97 -12.32
CA SER A 83 -12.06 3.04 -13.53
C SER A 83 -12.06 1.72 -14.27
N ALA A 84 -11.73 1.76 -15.53
CA ALA A 84 -11.60 0.57 -16.40
C ALA A 84 -12.88 -0.24 -16.49
N GLY A 85 -14.03 0.38 -16.26
CA GLY A 85 -15.31 -0.31 -16.38
C GLY A 85 -15.60 -1.32 -15.30
N MET A 86 -14.82 -1.30 -14.20
CA MET A 86 -15.00 -2.22 -13.08
C MET A 86 -15.22 -1.44 -11.81
N ILE A 87 -15.87 -2.08 -10.85
CA ILE A 87 -16.03 -1.49 -9.51
C ILE A 87 -15.09 -2.22 -8.59
N ARG A 88 -14.11 -1.49 -8.06
CA ARG A 88 -13.16 -2.03 -7.10
C ARG A 88 -13.11 -1.10 -5.89
N THR A 89 -12.48 -1.56 -4.81
CA THR A 89 -12.32 -0.74 -3.62
C THR A 89 -10.86 -0.31 -3.53
N GLU A 90 -10.64 0.98 -3.70
CA GLU A 90 -9.30 1.57 -3.65
C GLU A 90 -8.90 1.83 -2.20
N VAL A 91 -7.61 1.68 -1.88
CA VAL A 91 -7.07 1.90 -0.55
C VAL A 91 -6.09 3.06 -0.60
N HIS A 92 -6.26 4.04 0.29
CA HIS A 92 -5.30 5.13 0.44
C HIS A 92 -4.84 5.29 1.87
N CYS A 93 -3.70 5.99 2.01
CA CYS A 93 -3.22 6.39 3.32
C CYS A 93 -4.21 7.38 3.95
N ASN A 94 -4.65 7.10 5.17
CA ASN A 94 -5.61 7.98 5.82
C ASN A 94 -5.01 9.32 6.22
N LYS A 95 -3.70 9.43 6.26
CA LYS A 95 -3.06 10.68 6.67
C LYS A 95 -2.81 11.62 5.49
N CYS A 96 -2.26 11.10 4.39
CA CYS A 96 -1.90 11.97 3.26
C CYS A 96 -2.66 11.67 1.98
N GLN A 97 -3.54 10.67 2.00
CA GLN A 97 -4.39 10.29 0.87
C GLN A 97 -3.62 9.71 -0.31
N ALA A 98 -2.37 9.29 -0.11
CA ALA A 98 -1.62 8.65 -1.17
C ALA A 98 -2.30 7.35 -1.57
N HIS A 99 -2.37 7.09 -2.88
CA HIS A 99 -2.93 5.84 -3.39
C HIS A 99 -2.00 4.69 -3.05
N LEU A 100 -2.55 3.64 -2.44
CA LEU A 100 -1.78 2.49 -2.01
C LEU A 100 -2.05 1.26 -2.87
N GLY A 101 -3.30 0.99 -3.18
CA GLY A 101 -3.69 -0.18 -3.92
C GLY A 101 -5.19 -0.40 -3.83
N HIS A 102 -5.58 -1.67 -3.73
CA HIS A 102 -7.01 -2.04 -3.68
C HIS A 102 -7.19 -3.15 -2.66
N VAL A 103 -8.42 -3.28 -2.16
CA VAL A 103 -8.77 -4.37 -1.26
C VAL A 103 -9.86 -5.22 -1.89
N PHE A 104 -9.75 -6.53 -1.74
CA PHE A 104 -10.67 -7.51 -2.34
C PHE A 104 -11.20 -8.43 -1.25
N PRO A 105 -12.40 -9.01 -1.45
CA PRO A 105 -13.01 -9.87 -0.42
C PRO A 105 -12.60 -11.34 -0.52
N ASP A 106 -11.46 -11.64 -1.10
CA ASP A 106 -11.00 -13.01 -1.29
C ASP A 106 -9.72 -13.29 -0.49
N GLY A 107 -9.62 -12.73 0.69
CA GLY A 107 -8.45 -12.93 1.56
C GLY A 107 -8.66 -14.02 2.59
N PRO A 108 -7.63 -14.24 3.42
CA PRO A 108 -7.69 -15.30 4.42
C PRO A 108 -8.45 -14.86 5.66
N GLN A 109 -8.82 -15.85 6.48
CA GLN A 109 -9.36 -15.54 7.79
C GLN A 109 -8.26 -14.87 8.62
N PRO A 110 -8.60 -14.01 9.57
CA PRO A 110 -9.95 -13.78 10.11
C PRO A 110 -10.77 -12.73 9.37
N THR A 111 -10.16 -11.88 8.54
CA THR A 111 -10.91 -10.79 7.92
C THR A 111 -11.58 -11.17 6.63
N GLY A 112 -11.04 -12.14 5.91
CA GLY A 112 -11.52 -12.45 4.57
C GLY A 112 -11.15 -11.41 3.53
N LEU A 113 -10.24 -10.49 3.87
CA LEU A 113 -9.86 -9.40 2.98
C LEU A 113 -8.44 -9.56 2.48
N ARG A 114 -8.21 -9.10 1.25
CA ARG A 114 -6.88 -9.07 0.66
C ARG A 114 -6.58 -7.64 0.25
N TYR A 115 -5.72 -6.98 1.04
CA TYR A 115 -5.22 -5.64 0.71
C TYR A 115 -4.02 -5.84 -0.21
N CYS A 116 -4.21 -5.54 -1.48
CA CYS A 116 -3.19 -5.72 -2.51
C CYS A 116 -2.54 -4.35 -2.74
N ILE A 117 -1.32 -4.19 -2.27
CA ILE A 117 -0.71 -2.87 -2.12
C ILE A 117 0.54 -2.78 -2.99
N ASN A 118 0.74 -1.63 -3.64
CA ASN A 118 1.93 -1.40 -4.46
C ASN A 118 3.16 -1.24 -3.58
N SER A 119 4.22 -1.99 -3.89
CA SER A 119 5.46 -1.88 -3.11
C SER A 119 6.01 -0.45 -3.12
N VAL A 120 5.87 0.25 -4.25
CA VAL A 120 6.41 1.61 -4.35
C VAL A 120 5.68 2.60 -3.45
N SER A 121 4.50 2.22 -2.93
CA SER A 121 3.78 3.07 -1.96
C SER A 121 4.25 2.86 -0.53
N LEU A 122 5.15 1.91 -0.31
CA LEU A 122 5.50 1.45 1.04
C LEU A 122 6.98 1.63 1.32
N ASP A 123 7.29 1.77 2.62
CA ASP A 123 8.63 1.81 3.15
C ASP A 123 8.68 0.85 4.34
N LEU A 124 9.44 -0.22 4.22
CA LEU A 124 9.52 -1.23 5.28
C LEU A 124 10.52 -0.79 6.35
N LYS A 125 10.07 -0.82 7.59
CA LYS A 125 10.92 -0.56 8.76
C LYS A 125 11.09 -1.88 9.51
N PRO A 126 12.24 -2.55 9.39
CA PRO A 126 12.42 -3.84 10.06
C PRO A 126 12.32 -3.73 11.57
N SER A 127 11.65 -4.68 12.19
CA SER A 127 11.38 -4.62 13.62
C SER A 127 12.59 -5.01 14.46
N ASP A 128 13.48 -5.83 13.91
CA ASP A 128 14.66 -6.25 14.64
C ASP A 128 15.88 -5.40 14.36
N GLU A 129 15.67 -4.26 13.78
CA GLU A 129 16.73 -3.29 13.55
C GLU A 129 17.01 -2.60 14.86
N GLU A 130 18.21 -2.70 15.33
CA GLU A 130 18.54 -2.17 16.64
C GLU A 130 19.62 -1.10 16.56
#